data_3440d4498f50d7cb611f266dc6f2d6f8
#
_entry.id   3440d4498f50d7cb611f266dc6f2d6f8
#
_cell.length_a   1.000
_cell.length_b   1.000
_cell.length_c   1.000
_cell.angle_alpha   90.00
_cell.angle_beta   90.00
_cell.angle_gamma   90.00
#
_symmetry.space_group_name_H-M   'P 1'
#
loop_
_entity.id
_entity.type
_entity.pdbx_description
1 polymer ?
#
loop_
_entity_poly.entity_id
_entity_poly.type
_entity_poly.pdbx_seq_one_letter_code
_entity_poly.pdbx_strand_id
1 'polypeptide(L)'
;TFFPDPGQCGDTIDMIVTIVPALPPTFVADTLSGCNPLLVGLSTIGAVQGAQYTWYWNGTTIGTGTNLSYNFDASGYHDITLEYNLLGCIETTTYNDYIYMENYPVASFSCVPGSLTETTMPVQFLNNSVGAISYVWDFDDLTTSTEENPNHNYVDVTENLLVTLTASTSLGCSDDYQLNIPVIAEPIYYLPNTFTPDEDEHNQTWQAIFTTGFDPHSFHLAVF
;
A
#
# COMPACT_ATOMS: atom_id res chain seq x y z
N THR A 1 10.17 -15.97 66.33
CA THR A 1 9.67 -15.92 67.72
C THR A 1 10.63 -15.07 68.51
N PHE A 2 10.20 -13.87 68.87
CA PHE A 2 10.90 -13.01 69.82
C PHE A 2 10.48 -13.50 71.24
N PHE A 3 11.41 -13.93 72.03
CA PHE A 3 11.14 -14.23 73.42
C PHE A 3 11.40 -12.97 74.21
N PRO A 4 10.41 -12.38 74.90
CA PRO A 4 10.66 -11.26 75.75
C PRO A 4 11.44 -11.71 76.98
N ASP A 5 12.29 -10.83 77.55
CA ASP A 5 13.00 -11.05 78.81
C ASP A 5 12.02 -11.39 79.95
N PRO A 6 12.43 -12.30 80.88
CA PRO A 6 11.57 -12.66 82.02
C PRO A 6 11.27 -11.46 82.87
N GLY A 7 10.04 -10.99 82.81
CA GLY A 7 9.53 -9.90 83.62
C GLY A 7 8.81 -8.79 82.83
N GLN A 8 8.76 -8.84 81.50
CA GLN A 8 7.93 -7.94 80.70
C GLN A 8 6.62 -8.65 80.30
N CYS A 9 5.52 -7.92 80.37
CA CYS A 9 4.25 -8.36 79.81
C CYS A 9 4.42 -8.47 78.29
N GLY A 10 4.24 -9.75 77.81
CA GLY A 10 4.23 -10.00 76.33
C GLY A 10 3.08 -9.25 75.69
N ASP A 11 3.41 -8.36 74.83
CA ASP A 11 2.44 -7.74 73.94
C ASP A 11 2.39 -8.58 72.65
N THR A 12 1.22 -9.06 72.26
CA THR A 12 1.00 -9.79 71.02
C THR A 12 0.54 -8.80 69.96
N ILE A 13 1.38 -8.61 68.95
CA ILE A 13 0.96 -7.85 67.79
C ILE A 13 0.44 -8.88 66.75
N ASP A 14 -0.85 -8.83 66.49
CA ASP A 14 -1.45 -9.55 65.37
C ASP A 14 -1.22 -8.77 64.09
N MET A 15 -0.39 -9.28 63.21
CA MET A 15 -0.20 -8.73 61.90
C MET A 15 -0.94 -9.57 60.87
N ILE A 16 -1.94 -8.99 60.23
CA ILE A 16 -2.63 -9.60 59.11
C ILE A 16 -1.73 -9.45 57.87
N VAL A 17 -1.17 -10.57 57.39
CA VAL A 17 -0.45 -10.60 56.12
C VAL A 17 -1.42 -11.10 55.06
N THR A 18 -1.83 -10.19 54.18
CA THR A 18 -2.64 -10.56 53.03
C THR A 18 -1.70 -10.97 51.87
N ILE A 19 -1.72 -12.24 51.50
CA ILE A 19 -1.01 -12.75 50.33
C ILE A 19 -1.97 -12.60 49.14
N VAL A 20 -1.66 -11.73 48.23
CA VAL A 20 -2.36 -11.63 46.95
C VAL A 20 -1.62 -12.55 45.97
N PRO A 21 -2.29 -13.58 45.39
CA PRO A 21 -1.65 -14.39 44.38
C PRO A 21 -1.38 -13.50 43.15
N ALA A 22 -0.11 -13.37 42.78
CA ALA A 22 0.28 -12.71 41.54
C ALA A 22 -0.07 -13.66 40.38
N LEU A 23 -1.12 -13.33 39.65
CA LEU A 23 -1.43 -13.99 38.37
C LEU A 23 -0.82 -13.14 37.26
N PRO A 24 -0.16 -13.76 36.27
CA PRO A 24 0.33 -13.02 35.11
C PRO A 24 -0.81 -12.22 34.46
N PRO A 25 -0.61 -10.97 34.13
CA PRO A 25 -1.61 -10.17 33.44
C PRO A 25 -1.90 -10.78 32.07
N THR A 26 -3.16 -10.69 31.63
CA THR A 26 -3.55 -11.10 30.28
C THR A 26 -4.15 -9.91 29.55
N PHE A 27 -4.04 -9.91 28.23
CA PHE A 27 -4.53 -8.81 27.39
C PHE A 27 -4.97 -9.28 26.02
N VAL A 28 -5.67 -8.40 25.31
CA VAL A 28 -6.08 -8.57 23.92
C VAL A 28 -5.79 -7.32 23.13
N ALA A 29 -5.59 -7.48 21.84
CA ALA A 29 -5.61 -6.41 20.87
C ALA A 29 -6.92 -6.49 20.04
N ASP A 30 -7.43 -5.35 19.60
CA ASP A 30 -8.59 -5.27 18.70
C ASP A 30 -8.23 -5.66 17.26
N THR A 31 -6.96 -5.53 16.90
CA THR A 31 -6.42 -5.83 15.57
C THR A 31 -5.05 -6.49 15.73
N LEU A 32 -4.79 -7.57 14.96
CA LEU A 32 -3.54 -8.33 15.02
C LEU A 32 -2.68 -8.18 13.77
N SER A 33 -3.23 -7.61 12.70
CA SER A 33 -2.48 -7.39 11.47
C SER A 33 -3.06 -6.24 10.65
N GLY A 34 -2.24 -5.62 9.81
CA GLY A 34 -2.67 -4.53 8.94
C GLY A 34 -1.52 -3.86 8.21
N CYS A 35 -1.83 -2.71 7.62
CA CYS A 35 -0.86 -1.90 6.89
C CYS A 35 -0.16 -0.91 7.82
N ASN A 36 1.14 -0.75 7.65
CA ASN A 36 1.96 0.20 8.38
C ASN A 36 1.76 1.65 7.84
N PRO A 37 1.42 2.64 8.71
CA PRO A 37 1.21 2.55 10.15
C PRO A 37 -0.14 1.95 10.55
N LEU A 38 -0.20 1.26 11.72
CA LEU A 38 -1.40 0.59 12.21
C LEU A 38 -1.77 1.10 13.61
N LEU A 39 -2.99 1.61 13.76
CA LEU A 39 -3.55 1.96 15.05
C LEU A 39 -4.16 0.72 15.68
N VAL A 40 -3.70 0.34 16.88
CA VAL A 40 -4.16 -0.83 17.63
C VAL A 40 -4.61 -0.44 19.02
N GLY A 41 -5.77 -0.92 19.43
CA GLY A 41 -6.29 -0.84 20.77
C GLY A 41 -5.90 -2.07 21.58
N LEU A 42 -5.14 -1.86 22.67
CA LEU A 42 -4.73 -2.87 23.62
C LEU A 42 -5.59 -2.77 24.89
N SER A 43 -6.05 -3.89 25.42
CA SER A 43 -6.91 -3.92 26.62
C SER A 43 -6.52 -5.06 27.56
N THR A 44 -6.36 -4.76 28.86
CA THR A 44 -6.13 -5.80 29.88
C THR A 44 -7.38 -6.61 30.14
N ILE A 45 -7.22 -7.90 30.37
CA ILE A 45 -8.30 -8.80 30.81
C ILE A 45 -8.20 -8.98 32.32
N GLY A 46 -9.32 -8.79 33.04
CA GLY A 46 -9.35 -8.98 34.48
C GLY A 46 -8.52 -7.97 35.27
N ALA A 47 -8.63 -6.68 34.91
CA ALA A 47 -7.90 -5.61 35.56
C ALA A 47 -8.13 -5.60 37.08
N VAL A 48 -7.04 -5.50 37.87
CA VAL A 48 -7.05 -5.48 39.34
C VAL A 48 -7.04 -4.04 39.85
N GLN A 49 -7.92 -3.73 40.77
CA GLN A 49 -8.00 -2.39 41.35
C GLN A 49 -6.72 -2.06 42.11
N GLY A 50 -6.16 -0.86 41.84
CA GLY A 50 -4.94 -0.36 42.49
C GLY A 50 -3.65 -0.84 41.84
N ALA A 51 -3.71 -1.72 40.85
CA ALA A 51 -2.54 -2.13 40.08
C ALA A 51 -2.18 -1.06 39.02
N GLN A 52 -0.90 -0.95 38.73
CA GLN A 52 -0.35 -0.16 37.64
C GLN A 52 -0.04 -1.10 36.48
N TYR A 53 -0.35 -0.65 35.27
CA TYR A 53 -0.12 -1.39 34.03
C TYR A 53 0.78 -0.58 33.10
N THR A 54 1.84 -1.22 32.56
CA THR A 54 2.77 -0.63 31.61
C THR A 54 2.87 -1.51 30.36
N TRP A 55 2.74 -0.88 29.21
CA TRP A 55 2.79 -1.57 27.91
C TRP A 55 4.13 -1.34 27.24
N TYR A 56 4.64 -2.41 26.64
CA TYR A 56 5.89 -2.37 25.88
C TYR A 56 5.68 -2.95 24.49
N TRP A 57 6.34 -2.36 23.53
CA TRP A 57 6.49 -2.82 22.15
C TRP A 57 7.96 -3.12 21.88
N ASN A 58 8.28 -4.38 21.54
CA ASN A 58 9.66 -4.84 21.36
C ASN A 58 10.61 -4.35 22.47
N GLY A 59 10.14 -4.39 23.72
CA GLY A 59 10.88 -3.96 24.90
C GLY A 59 10.92 -2.46 25.17
N THR A 60 10.31 -1.63 24.30
CA THR A 60 10.20 -0.18 24.50
C THR A 60 8.85 0.19 25.10
N THR A 61 8.83 1.00 26.16
CA THR A 61 7.58 1.48 26.77
C THR A 61 6.78 2.34 25.78
N ILE A 62 5.49 1.97 25.59
CA ILE A 62 4.57 2.68 24.68
C ILE A 62 3.41 3.36 25.41
N GLY A 63 3.17 3.01 26.68
CA GLY A 63 2.11 3.65 27.47
C GLY A 63 1.80 2.92 28.76
N THR A 64 0.82 3.46 29.50
CA THR A 64 0.36 2.91 30.78
C THR A 64 -1.16 2.90 30.85
N GLY A 65 -1.70 2.07 31.75
CA GLY A 65 -3.15 1.98 31.99
C GLY A 65 -3.73 0.64 31.53
N THR A 66 -5.01 0.42 31.83
CA THR A 66 -5.74 -0.81 31.51
C THR A 66 -6.11 -0.90 30.03
N ASN A 67 -6.16 0.22 29.33
CA ASN A 67 -6.41 0.33 27.90
C ASN A 67 -5.42 1.32 27.30
N LEU A 68 -4.92 1.00 26.13
CA LEU A 68 -4.00 1.84 25.39
C LEU A 68 -4.34 1.76 23.88
N SER A 69 -4.44 2.90 23.23
CA SER A 69 -4.42 2.96 21.76
C SER A 69 -3.06 3.49 21.32
N TYR A 70 -2.38 2.72 20.48
CA TYR A 70 -1.04 3.06 20.02
C TYR A 70 -0.93 2.90 18.50
N ASN A 71 -0.26 3.85 17.86
CA ASN A 71 0.00 3.80 16.42
C ASN A 71 1.38 3.21 16.17
N PHE A 72 1.40 1.96 15.73
CA PHE A 72 2.62 1.24 15.37
C PHE A 72 3.08 1.71 13.98
N ASP A 73 4.38 1.94 13.80
CA ASP A 73 4.96 2.55 12.59
C ASP A 73 6.13 1.76 11.97
N ALA A 74 6.28 0.49 12.35
CA ALA A 74 7.28 -0.41 11.77
C ALA A 74 6.63 -1.67 11.22
N SER A 75 7.05 -2.11 10.04
CA SER A 75 6.58 -3.37 9.43
C SER A 75 7.25 -4.59 10.05
N GLY A 76 6.61 -5.75 9.89
CA GLY A 76 7.07 -7.04 10.42
C GLY A 76 6.28 -7.51 11.61
N TYR A 77 6.83 -8.49 12.32
CA TYR A 77 6.26 -9.06 13.55
C TYR A 77 6.70 -8.27 14.77
N HIS A 78 5.79 -8.10 15.71
CA HIS A 78 6.01 -7.29 16.91
C HIS A 78 5.56 -7.99 18.17
N ASP A 79 6.44 -7.97 19.19
CA ASP A 79 6.15 -8.47 20.52
C ASP A 79 5.45 -7.39 21.33
N ILE A 80 4.39 -7.79 22.03
CA ILE A 80 3.70 -6.92 22.99
C ILE A 80 3.85 -7.51 24.38
N THR A 81 4.33 -6.69 25.32
CA THR A 81 4.46 -7.05 26.72
C THR A 81 3.59 -6.15 27.57
N LEU A 82 2.85 -6.76 28.47
CA LEU A 82 2.12 -6.10 29.53
C LEU A 82 2.80 -6.40 30.87
N GLU A 83 3.21 -5.35 31.57
CA GLU A 83 3.69 -5.39 32.94
C GLU A 83 2.55 -4.99 33.88
N TYR A 84 2.41 -5.74 34.95
CA TYR A 84 1.50 -5.51 36.04
C TYR A 84 2.31 -5.26 37.32
N ASN A 85 2.02 -4.19 38.05
CA ASN A 85 2.65 -3.85 39.32
C ASN A 85 1.58 -3.56 40.36
N LEU A 86 1.48 -4.40 41.40
CA LEU A 86 0.63 -4.19 42.57
C LEU A 86 1.47 -4.18 43.84
N LEU A 87 1.56 -3.01 44.50
CA LEU A 87 2.29 -2.83 45.76
C LEU A 87 3.76 -3.28 45.70
N GLY A 88 4.40 -3.18 44.53
CA GLY A 88 5.77 -3.60 44.30
C GLY A 88 5.95 -5.05 43.84
N CYS A 89 4.85 -5.84 43.77
CA CYS A 89 4.86 -7.14 43.11
C CYS A 89 4.69 -6.92 41.60
N ILE A 90 5.73 -7.29 40.81
CA ILE A 90 5.77 -7.07 39.34
C ILE A 90 5.64 -8.44 38.65
N GLU A 91 4.72 -8.53 37.71
CA GLU A 91 4.55 -9.65 36.80
C GLU A 91 4.43 -9.16 35.38
N THR A 92 4.90 -9.95 34.43
CA THR A 92 4.88 -9.61 32.99
C THR A 92 4.32 -10.75 32.17
N THR A 93 3.64 -10.39 31.07
CA THR A 93 3.23 -11.32 30.03
C THR A 93 3.65 -10.77 28.69
N THR A 94 4.38 -11.57 27.92
CA THR A 94 4.79 -11.22 26.56
C THR A 94 4.12 -12.15 25.56
N TYR A 95 3.47 -11.58 24.56
CA TYR A 95 3.02 -12.29 23.37
C TYR A 95 3.99 -11.98 22.23
N ASN A 96 4.77 -12.99 21.84
CA ASN A 96 5.72 -12.87 20.74
C ASN A 96 5.01 -12.91 19.41
N ASP A 97 5.51 -12.16 18.43
CA ASP A 97 4.94 -12.07 17.08
C ASP A 97 3.43 -11.77 17.07
N TYR A 98 2.98 -10.98 18.06
CA TYR A 98 1.56 -10.80 18.35
C TYR A 98 0.86 -9.88 17.33
N ILE A 99 1.54 -8.86 16.82
CA ILE A 99 1.03 -7.97 15.79
C ILE A 99 1.93 -8.09 14.57
N TYR A 100 1.31 -8.25 13.40
CA TYR A 100 2.01 -8.30 12.12
C TYR A 100 1.60 -7.14 11.21
N MET A 101 2.57 -6.42 10.65
CA MET A 101 2.31 -5.30 9.74
C MET A 101 3.10 -5.41 8.45
N GLU A 102 2.44 -5.11 7.33
CA GLU A 102 3.06 -4.95 6.02
C GLU A 102 3.20 -3.46 5.66
N ASN A 103 4.28 -3.13 4.97
CA ASN A 103 4.37 -1.82 4.32
C ASN A 103 3.42 -1.76 3.12
N TYR A 104 2.97 -0.57 2.77
CA TYR A 104 2.35 -0.34 1.46
C TYR A 104 3.36 -0.67 0.36
N PRO A 105 2.95 -1.30 -0.73
CA PRO A 105 3.80 -1.46 -1.90
C PRO A 105 4.05 -0.11 -2.55
N VAL A 106 4.96 -0.08 -3.51
CA VAL A 106 5.16 1.07 -4.40
C VAL A 106 4.77 0.61 -5.80
N ALA A 107 3.63 1.09 -6.30
CA ALA A 107 3.16 0.80 -7.64
C ALA A 107 3.97 1.57 -8.68
N SER A 108 4.33 0.92 -9.77
CA SER A 108 5.01 1.54 -10.91
C SER A 108 4.94 0.63 -12.14
N PHE A 109 4.82 1.19 -13.32
CA PHE A 109 4.94 0.44 -14.58
C PHE A 109 5.45 1.29 -15.73
N SER A 110 5.81 0.62 -16.80
CA SER A 110 6.09 1.20 -18.11
C SER A 110 5.33 0.42 -19.19
N CYS A 111 5.21 0.99 -20.39
CA CYS A 111 4.58 0.32 -21.52
C CYS A 111 5.39 0.48 -22.81
N VAL A 112 5.20 -0.47 -23.72
CA VAL A 112 5.81 -0.47 -25.04
C VAL A 112 4.76 -0.85 -26.07
N PRO A 113 4.45 0.03 -27.04
CA PRO A 113 4.99 1.40 -27.25
C PRO A 113 4.50 2.37 -26.16
N GLY A 114 5.23 3.48 -25.95
CA GLY A 114 4.88 4.54 -25.02
C GLY A 114 3.87 5.57 -25.55
N SER A 115 3.41 5.38 -26.80
CA SER A 115 2.35 6.14 -27.45
C SER A 115 1.61 5.23 -28.43
N LEU A 116 0.33 5.52 -28.66
CA LEU A 116 -0.52 4.80 -29.59
C LEU A 116 -0.79 5.63 -30.86
N THR A 117 -1.23 4.96 -31.90
CA THR A 117 -1.86 5.59 -33.07
C THR A 117 -3.34 5.23 -33.09
N GLU A 118 -4.13 5.84 -33.99
CA GLU A 118 -5.57 5.54 -34.13
C GLU A 118 -5.86 4.11 -34.59
N THR A 119 -4.85 3.39 -35.07
CA THR A 119 -4.97 2.00 -35.47
C THR A 119 -4.76 1.05 -34.30
N THR A 120 -5.34 -0.16 -34.40
CA THR A 120 -5.19 -1.21 -33.39
C THR A 120 -3.72 -1.54 -33.13
N MET A 121 -3.27 -1.39 -31.91
CA MET A 121 -1.90 -1.75 -31.50
C MET A 121 -1.89 -2.59 -30.23
N PRO A 122 -1.12 -3.68 -30.20
CA PRO A 122 -0.81 -4.35 -28.96
C PRO A 122 0.15 -3.49 -28.10
N VAL A 123 -0.18 -3.31 -26.85
CA VAL A 123 0.69 -2.64 -25.86
C VAL A 123 1.11 -3.68 -24.84
N GLN A 124 2.41 -3.81 -24.65
CA GLN A 124 2.95 -4.60 -23.56
C GLN A 124 3.16 -3.70 -22.34
N PHE A 125 2.55 -4.08 -21.24
CA PHE A 125 2.76 -3.42 -19.96
C PHE A 125 3.80 -4.20 -19.15
N LEU A 126 4.73 -3.47 -18.56
CA LEU A 126 5.82 -4.00 -17.76
C LEU A 126 5.68 -3.48 -16.35
N ASN A 127 5.36 -4.36 -15.43
CA ASN A 127 5.22 -4.04 -14.01
C ASN A 127 6.60 -3.82 -13.39
N ASN A 128 6.78 -2.69 -12.73
CA ASN A 128 7.99 -2.30 -12.01
C ASN A 128 7.70 -2.07 -10.50
N SER A 129 6.53 -2.52 -10.02
CA SER A 129 6.12 -2.34 -8.63
C SER A 129 7.02 -3.12 -7.67
N VAL A 130 7.17 -2.59 -6.45
CA VAL A 130 7.99 -3.19 -5.39
C VAL A 130 7.12 -3.46 -4.17
N GLY A 131 7.26 -4.66 -3.59
CA GLY A 131 6.58 -5.04 -2.34
C GLY A 131 5.15 -5.56 -2.52
N ALA A 132 4.62 -5.67 -3.74
CA ALA A 132 3.31 -6.23 -4.04
C ALA A 132 3.40 -7.71 -4.45
N ILE A 133 2.28 -8.42 -4.31
CA ILE A 133 2.10 -9.81 -4.74
C ILE A 133 0.89 -10.00 -5.66
N SER A 134 0.05 -8.98 -5.80
CA SER A 134 -1.11 -9.02 -6.68
C SER A 134 -1.31 -7.68 -7.38
N TYR A 135 -1.89 -7.73 -8.56
CA TYR A 135 -1.98 -6.60 -9.48
C TYR A 135 -3.38 -6.54 -10.09
N VAL A 136 -3.89 -5.32 -10.26
CA VAL A 136 -5.11 -5.05 -11.03
C VAL A 136 -4.81 -3.88 -11.97
N TRP A 137 -5.02 -4.13 -13.25
CA TRP A 137 -4.88 -3.13 -14.30
C TRP A 137 -6.24 -2.64 -14.75
N ASP A 138 -6.38 -1.34 -14.90
CA ASP A 138 -7.47 -0.68 -15.62
C ASP A 138 -6.89 0.03 -16.83
N PHE A 139 -7.32 -0.38 -18.02
CA PHE A 139 -6.76 0.10 -19.29
C PHE A 139 -7.47 1.35 -19.84
N ASP A 140 -8.43 1.91 -19.10
CA ASP A 140 -9.23 3.09 -19.48
C ASP A 140 -10.13 2.86 -20.72
N ASP A 141 -10.40 1.60 -21.05
CA ASP A 141 -11.30 1.18 -22.12
C ASP A 141 -12.41 0.23 -21.64
N LEU A 142 -12.70 0.26 -20.34
CA LEU A 142 -13.65 -0.61 -19.62
C LEU A 142 -13.17 -2.06 -19.49
N THR A 143 -11.93 -2.35 -19.81
CA THR A 143 -11.31 -3.67 -19.62
C THR A 143 -10.27 -3.63 -18.50
N THR A 144 -10.03 -4.79 -17.90
CA THR A 144 -9.09 -4.95 -16.79
C THR A 144 -8.26 -6.22 -16.96
N SER A 145 -7.12 -6.31 -16.26
CA SER A 145 -6.31 -7.52 -16.16
C SER A 145 -5.77 -7.70 -14.75
N THR A 146 -5.47 -8.95 -14.38
CA THR A 146 -4.76 -9.30 -13.12
C THR A 146 -3.41 -9.96 -13.40
N GLU A 147 -2.96 -10.00 -14.63
CA GLU A 147 -1.65 -10.50 -14.99
C GLU A 147 -0.56 -9.56 -14.48
N GLU A 148 0.60 -10.10 -14.13
CA GLU A 148 1.74 -9.29 -13.69
C GLU A 148 2.24 -8.35 -14.79
N ASN A 149 2.35 -8.85 -16.02
CA ASN A 149 2.82 -8.10 -17.18
C ASN A 149 1.87 -8.33 -18.38
N PRO A 150 0.71 -7.68 -18.43
CA PRO A 150 -0.28 -7.94 -19.46
C PRO A 150 0.11 -7.38 -20.83
N ASN A 151 -0.42 -8.06 -21.87
CA ASN A 151 -0.52 -7.49 -23.20
C ASN A 151 -1.97 -7.08 -23.44
N HIS A 152 -2.18 -5.85 -23.89
CA HIS A 152 -3.51 -5.34 -24.16
C HIS A 152 -3.59 -4.75 -25.57
N ASN A 153 -4.72 -4.99 -26.26
CA ASN A 153 -4.99 -4.49 -27.61
C ASN A 153 -6.05 -3.40 -27.51
N TYR A 154 -5.67 -2.17 -27.83
CA TYR A 154 -6.59 -1.07 -28.00
C TYR A 154 -7.17 -1.06 -29.41
N VAL A 155 -8.45 -0.73 -29.54
CA VAL A 155 -9.15 -0.66 -30.82
C VAL A 155 -9.84 0.69 -30.92
N ASP A 156 -9.65 1.39 -32.03
CA ASP A 156 -10.33 2.67 -32.37
C ASP A 156 -10.22 3.74 -31.27
N VAL A 157 -9.04 3.88 -30.68
CA VAL A 157 -8.76 4.89 -29.65
C VAL A 157 -8.47 6.24 -30.31
N THR A 158 -9.18 7.27 -29.88
CA THR A 158 -9.04 8.65 -30.39
C THR A 158 -8.59 9.65 -29.34
N GLU A 159 -8.59 9.24 -28.06
CA GLU A 159 -8.21 10.07 -26.92
C GLU A 159 -7.07 9.42 -26.12
N ASN A 160 -6.31 10.25 -25.41
CA ASN A 160 -5.28 9.75 -24.52
C ASN A 160 -5.88 8.83 -23.44
N LEU A 161 -5.17 7.77 -23.11
CA LEU A 161 -5.59 6.78 -22.15
C LEU A 161 -4.89 6.99 -20.80
N LEU A 162 -5.63 6.93 -19.71
CA LEU A 162 -5.11 7.01 -18.35
C LEU A 162 -5.10 5.62 -17.71
N VAL A 163 -4.07 4.84 -18.02
CA VAL A 163 -3.96 3.48 -17.49
C VAL A 163 -3.58 3.52 -16.02
N THR A 164 -4.27 2.72 -15.21
CA THR A 164 -4.03 2.60 -13.77
C THR A 164 -3.59 1.19 -13.41
N LEU A 165 -2.53 1.08 -12.60
CA LEU A 165 -2.10 -0.15 -11.95
C LEU A 165 -2.31 -0.02 -10.46
N THR A 166 -3.14 -0.91 -9.87
CA THR A 166 -3.24 -1.13 -8.43
C THR A 166 -2.37 -2.32 -8.05
N ALA A 167 -1.38 -2.10 -7.20
CA ALA A 167 -0.49 -3.13 -6.68
C ALA A 167 -0.80 -3.38 -5.20
N SER A 168 -0.93 -4.65 -4.76
CA SER A 168 -1.37 -4.97 -3.40
C SER A 168 -0.52 -6.06 -2.75
N THR A 169 -0.40 -5.98 -1.41
CA THR A 169 0.25 -7.01 -0.56
C THR A 169 -0.73 -8.10 -0.14
N SER A 170 -0.27 -9.08 0.66
CA SER A 170 -1.09 -10.18 1.17
C SER A 170 -2.18 -9.72 2.15
N LEU A 171 -1.96 -8.64 2.89
CA LEU A 171 -2.92 -8.03 3.80
C LEU A 171 -3.85 -7.02 3.11
N GLY A 172 -3.69 -6.81 1.79
CA GLY A 172 -4.50 -5.86 1.03
C GLY A 172 -4.01 -4.41 1.14
N CYS A 173 -2.79 -4.17 1.62
CA CYS A 173 -2.18 -2.85 1.53
C CYS A 173 -1.90 -2.55 0.06
N SER A 174 -2.46 -1.48 -0.48
CA SER A 174 -2.39 -1.19 -1.91
C SER A 174 -1.88 0.22 -2.20
N ASP A 175 -1.25 0.35 -3.35
CA ASP A 175 -0.83 1.60 -3.95
C ASP A 175 -1.21 1.62 -5.43
N ASP A 176 -1.52 2.82 -5.94
CA ASP A 176 -1.95 3.01 -7.32
C ASP A 176 -0.93 3.87 -8.09
N TYR A 177 -0.66 3.46 -9.31
CA TYR A 177 0.15 4.25 -10.25
C TYR A 177 -0.62 4.48 -11.55
N GLN A 178 -0.62 5.72 -12.03
CA GLN A 178 -1.30 6.13 -13.26
C GLN A 178 -0.31 6.63 -14.29
N LEU A 179 -0.50 6.20 -15.53
CA LEU A 179 0.30 6.63 -16.67
C LEU A 179 -0.62 7.09 -17.81
N ASN A 180 -0.41 8.32 -18.27
CA ASN A 180 -1.11 8.82 -19.44
C ASN A 180 -0.35 8.36 -20.70
N ILE A 181 -1.04 7.57 -21.55
CA ILE A 181 -0.52 7.09 -22.83
C ILE A 181 -1.11 7.98 -23.93
N PRO A 182 -0.29 8.78 -24.61
CA PRO A 182 -0.79 9.66 -25.66
C PRO A 182 -1.19 8.87 -26.90
N VAL A 183 -2.32 9.25 -27.50
CA VAL A 183 -2.75 8.78 -28.83
C VAL A 183 -2.37 9.82 -29.87
N ILE A 184 -1.56 9.41 -30.83
CA ILE A 184 -1.05 10.26 -31.89
C ILE A 184 -1.89 10.00 -33.15
N ALA A 185 -2.53 11.02 -33.65
CA ALA A 185 -3.27 10.93 -34.93
C ALA A 185 -2.33 10.53 -36.08
N GLU A 186 -2.69 9.49 -36.82
CA GLU A 186 -1.95 9.13 -38.03
C GLU A 186 -2.19 10.17 -39.12
N PRO A 187 -1.13 10.63 -39.81
CA PRO A 187 -1.29 11.53 -40.90
C PRO A 187 -2.01 10.86 -42.08
N ILE A 188 -3.22 11.28 -42.35
CA ILE A 188 -3.96 10.85 -43.54
C ILE A 188 -3.55 11.76 -44.69
N TYR A 189 -2.92 11.18 -45.70
CA TYR A 189 -2.53 11.90 -46.89
C TYR A 189 -2.98 11.16 -48.14
N TYR A 190 -3.33 11.93 -49.15
CA TYR A 190 -3.60 11.40 -50.48
C TYR A 190 -2.55 11.97 -51.45
N LEU A 191 -1.83 11.05 -52.08
CA LEU A 191 -0.89 11.37 -53.16
C LEU A 191 -1.52 10.96 -54.48
N PRO A 192 -1.90 11.88 -55.35
CA PRO A 192 -2.32 11.53 -56.71
C PRO A 192 -1.20 10.79 -57.44
N ASN A 193 -1.50 9.61 -58.01
CA ASN A 193 -0.54 8.78 -58.69
C ASN A 193 -0.30 9.24 -60.15
N THR A 194 -1.17 10.12 -60.65
CA THR A 194 -1.06 10.71 -62.02
C THR A 194 -1.53 12.16 -62.04
N PHE A 195 -0.94 12.95 -62.86
CA PHE A 195 -1.46 14.25 -63.28
C PHE A 195 -1.17 14.44 -64.79
N THR A 196 -2.07 15.12 -65.47
CA THR A 196 -1.98 15.36 -66.91
C THR A 196 -2.12 16.87 -67.16
N PRO A 197 -1.00 17.60 -67.30
CA PRO A 197 -1.03 19.02 -67.57
C PRO A 197 -1.32 19.27 -69.10
N ASP A 198 -2.59 19.14 -69.49
CA ASP A 198 -3.05 19.28 -70.86
C ASP A 198 -3.93 20.51 -71.10
N GLU A 199 -3.91 21.45 -70.10
CA GLU A 199 -4.64 22.72 -70.13
C GLU A 199 -6.18 22.58 -70.00
N ASP A 200 -6.68 21.38 -69.65
CA ASP A 200 -8.09 21.23 -69.27
C ASP A 200 -8.32 21.74 -67.85
N GLU A 201 -9.57 21.63 -67.33
CA GLU A 201 -9.90 22.08 -65.97
C GLU A 201 -9.50 21.07 -64.88
N HIS A 202 -8.89 19.92 -65.23
CA HIS A 202 -8.65 18.79 -64.34
C HIS A 202 -7.18 18.38 -64.30
N ASN A 203 -6.66 18.02 -63.13
CA ASN A 203 -5.32 17.44 -62.94
C ASN A 203 -4.14 18.27 -63.49
N GLN A 204 -4.26 19.59 -63.56
CA GLN A 204 -3.19 20.48 -64.02
C GLN A 204 -2.03 20.64 -63.05
N THR A 205 -2.28 20.33 -61.76
CA THR A 205 -1.25 20.39 -60.71
C THR A 205 -1.25 19.10 -59.90
N TRP A 206 -0.07 18.65 -59.58
CA TRP A 206 0.09 17.55 -58.59
C TRP A 206 0.21 18.18 -57.20
N GLN A 207 -0.68 17.79 -56.31
CA GLN A 207 -0.68 18.27 -54.92
C GLN A 207 -0.98 17.16 -53.96
N ALA A 208 -0.12 17.00 -52.96
CA ALA A 208 -0.43 16.13 -51.79
C ALA A 208 -1.51 16.81 -50.96
N ILE A 209 -2.52 16.02 -50.57
CA ILE A 209 -3.59 16.47 -49.68
C ILE A 209 -3.38 15.83 -48.33
N PHE A 210 -3.25 16.62 -47.28
CA PHE A 210 -3.14 16.19 -45.88
C PHE A 210 -4.42 16.55 -45.16
N THR A 211 -5.02 15.59 -44.46
CA THR A 211 -6.28 15.81 -43.74
C THR A 211 -6.10 15.91 -42.24
N THR A 212 -5.19 15.12 -41.65
CA THR A 212 -4.90 15.12 -40.21
C THR A 212 -3.42 14.78 -39.97
N GLY A 213 -2.91 15.07 -38.76
CA GLY A 213 -1.57 14.64 -38.32
C GLY A 213 -0.38 15.27 -39.06
N PHE A 214 -0.61 16.30 -39.87
CA PHE A 214 0.44 16.94 -40.66
C PHE A 214 1.13 18.05 -39.85
N ASP A 215 2.46 17.93 -39.69
CA ASP A 215 3.31 19.01 -39.22
C ASP A 215 4.07 19.65 -40.40
N PRO A 216 3.74 20.91 -40.79
CA PRO A 216 4.37 21.56 -41.92
C PRO A 216 5.87 21.83 -41.72
N HIS A 217 6.37 21.80 -40.48
CA HIS A 217 7.79 22.07 -40.21
C HIS A 217 8.67 20.82 -40.31
N SER A 218 8.09 19.64 -40.28
CA SER A 218 8.82 18.34 -40.35
C SER A 218 8.60 17.59 -41.65
N PHE A 219 7.76 18.14 -42.59
CA PHE A 219 7.42 17.48 -43.83
C PHE A 219 8.47 17.70 -44.92
N HIS A 220 8.96 16.61 -45.54
CA HIS A 220 9.82 16.64 -46.71
C HIS A 220 9.22 15.81 -47.84
N LEU A 221 8.96 16.42 -48.98
CA LEU A 221 8.56 15.74 -50.21
C LEU A 221 9.72 15.75 -51.21
N ALA A 222 10.13 14.58 -51.69
CA ALA A 222 11.07 14.45 -52.79
C ALA A 222 10.36 13.79 -54.00
N VAL A 223 10.46 14.43 -55.16
CA VAL A 223 9.98 13.90 -56.43
C VAL A 223 11.20 13.51 -57.26
N PHE A 224 11.28 12.25 -57.70
CA PHE A 224 12.41 11.71 -58.49
C PHE A 224 11.98 11.44 -59.93
#